data_46be15eb842ba85427ea182e2f167b25
#
_entry.id   46be15eb842ba85427ea182e2f167b25
#
_cell.length_a   1.000
_cell.length_b   1.000
_cell.length_c   1.000
_cell.angle_alpha   90.00
_cell.angle_beta   90.00
_cell.angle_gamma   90.00
#
_symmetry.space_group_name_H-M   'P 1'
#
loop_
_entity.id
_entity.type
_entity.pdbx_description
1 polymer ?
#
loop_
_entity_poly.entity_id
_entity_poly.type
_entity_poly.pdbx_seq_one_letter_code
_entity_poly.pdbx_strand_id
1 'polypeptide(L)'
;DYFRPDPANHGSYFFGWTSTDETFWKENYKIWMNAVRDFEKKGGLVGAGDDAGFIYQIYGFGLIRELELHQEAGFSPIKVIQHATGNNARILGKESELGRVRAGYRADLIVVNGNPLENLKVLYPTGVDDIKDGKAVHTGGIEWTIKDGIPYHGPTLMREVKQIVAKARAERGNKADRADKGRGGR
;
A
#
# COMPACT_ATOMS: atom_id res chain seq x y z
N ASP A 1 -15.90 1.47 10.13
CA ASP A 1 -16.95 0.87 9.27
C ASP A 1 -16.44 0.17 8.01
N TYR A 2 -15.14 -0.09 7.96
CA TYR A 2 -14.47 -0.76 6.84
C TYR A 2 -15.02 -2.17 6.54
N PHE A 3 -15.54 -2.84 7.56
CA PHE A 3 -16.10 -4.19 7.47
C PHE A 3 -17.63 -4.25 7.50
N ARG A 4 -18.31 -3.09 7.52
CA ARG A 4 -19.77 -3.11 7.43
C ARG A 4 -20.19 -3.40 6.00
N PRO A 5 -21.00 -4.44 5.78
CA PRO A 5 -21.60 -4.67 4.47
C PRO A 5 -22.52 -3.51 4.14
N ASP A 6 -22.25 -2.85 3.02
CA ASP A 6 -23.14 -1.85 2.44
C ASP A 6 -23.70 -2.42 1.12
N PRO A 7 -24.90 -2.96 1.12
CA PRO A 7 -25.51 -3.53 -0.07
C PRO A 7 -25.67 -2.53 -1.22
N ALA A 8 -25.70 -1.22 -0.92
CA ALA A 8 -25.82 -0.17 -1.92
C ALA A 8 -24.50 0.13 -2.64
N ASN A 9 -23.35 -0.23 -2.04
CA ASN A 9 -22.00 0.06 -2.55
C ASN A 9 -21.14 -1.19 -2.70
N HIS A 10 -21.60 -2.19 -3.42
CA HIS A 10 -20.93 -3.47 -3.67
C HIS A 10 -20.76 -4.40 -2.46
N GLY A 11 -21.17 -4.00 -1.27
CA GLY A 11 -21.06 -4.82 -0.07
C GLY A 11 -19.62 -5.19 0.32
N SER A 12 -19.48 -5.93 1.41
CA SER A 12 -18.26 -6.65 1.70
C SER A 12 -18.23 -7.96 0.92
N TYR A 13 -17.12 -8.31 0.29
CA TYR A 13 -16.93 -9.66 -0.26
C TYR A 13 -17.04 -10.75 0.80
N PHE A 14 -16.87 -10.39 2.05
CA PHE A 14 -16.93 -11.29 3.20
C PHE A 14 -18.32 -11.35 3.83
N PHE A 15 -19.31 -10.69 3.20
CA PHE A 15 -20.68 -10.75 3.72
C PHE A 15 -21.22 -12.19 3.62
N GLY A 16 -21.69 -12.69 4.75
CA GLY A 16 -22.18 -14.04 4.87
C GLY A 16 -21.11 -15.13 4.99
N TRP A 17 -19.82 -14.77 5.04
CA TRP A 17 -18.77 -15.74 5.30
C TRP A 17 -18.87 -16.31 6.71
N THR A 18 -18.70 -17.61 6.79
CA THR A 18 -18.58 -18.37 8.05
C THR A 18 -17.11 -18.60 8.39
N SER A 19 -16.83 -19.08 9.59
CA SER A 19 -15.47 -19.53 9.96
C SER A 19 -14.95 -20.67 9.08
N THR A 20 -15.85 -21.46 8.49
CA THR A 20 -15.48 -22.50 7.51
C THR A 20 -14.98 -21.87 6.23
N ASP A 21 -15.66 -20.85 5.71
CA ASP A 21 -15.22 -20.12 4.51
C ASP A 21 -13.87 -19.45 4.73
N GLU A 22 -13.68 -18.80 5.88
CA GLU A 22 -12.39 -18.18 6.23
C GLU A 22 -11.26 -19.21 6.30
N THR A 23 -11.51 -20.38 6.90
CA THR A 23 -10.52 -21.46 7.00
C THR A 23 -10.15 -21.97 5.61
N PHE A 24 -11.17 -22.23 4.78
CA PHE A 24 -10.98 -22.69 3.40
C PHE A 24 -10.12 -21.69 2.60
N TRP A 25 -10.42 -20.40 2.67
CA TRP A 25 -9.66 -19.37 1.96
C TRP A 25 -8.24 -19.20 2.50
N LYS A 26 -8.01 -19.34 3.81
CA LYS A 26 -6.66 -19.32 4.38
C LYS A 26 -5.80 -20.48 3.86
N GLU A 27 -6.37 -21.67 3.73
CA GLU A 27 -5.63 -22.81 3.15
C GLU A 27 -5.35 -22.64 1.66
N ASN A 28 -6.32 -22.16 0.87
CA ASN A 28 -6.10 -21.82 -0.54
C ASN A 28 -5.03 -20.75 -0.72
N TYR A 29 -5.01 -19.75 0.15
CA TYR A 29 -4.00 -18.70 0.12
C TYR A 29 -2.58 -19.24 0.28
N LYS A 30 -2.37 -20.20 1.18
CA LYS A 30 -1.08 -20.90 1.32
C LYS A 30 -0.66 -21.61 0.02
N ILE A 31 -1.62 -22.21 -0.67
CA ILE A 31 -1.35 -22.88 -1.97
C ILE A 31 -0.89 -21.85 -2.99
N TRP A 32 -1.55 -20.70 -3.10
CA TRP A 32 -1.18 -19.64 -4.02
C TRP A 32 0.21 -19.07 -3.70
N MET A 33 0.51 -18.79 -2.45
CA MET A 33 1.85 -18.34 -2.04
C MET A 33 2.94 -19.34 -2.43
N ASN A 34 2.71 -20.62 -2.19
CA ASN A 34 3.63 -21.68 -2.60
C ASN A 34 3.79 -21.75 -4.12
N ALA A 35 2.70 -21.61 -4.87
CA ALA A 35 2.71 -21.63 -6.33
C ALA A 35 3.54 -20.48 -6.91
N VAL A 36 3.39 -19.26 -6.39
CA VAL A 36 4.19 -18.10 -6.81
C VAL A 36 5.68 -18.32 -6.52
N ARG A 37 5.99 -18.82 -5.34
CA ARG A 37 7.38 -19.15 -4.96
C ARG A 37 8.00 -20.24 -5.86
N ASP A 38 7.25 -21.28 -6.14
CA ASP A 38 7.71 -22.37 -7.01
C ASP A 38 7.84 -21.94 -8.46
N PHE A 39 6.99 -21.02 -8.91
CA PHE A 39 7.11 -20.40 -10.23
C PHE A 39 8.45 -19.64 -10.36
N GLU A 40 8.83 -18.82 -9.39
CA GLU A 40 10.14 -18.14 -9.41
C GLU A 40 11.31 -19.14 -9.36
N LYS A 41 11.24 -20.18 -8.49
CA LYS A 41 12.27 -21.22 -8.40
C LYS A 41 12.51 -21.95 -9.72
N LYS A 42 11.48 -22.07 -10.54
CA LYS A 42 11.54 -22.68 -11.88
C LYS A 42 11.98 -21.70 -12.97
N GLY A 43 12.40 -20.49 -12.59
CA GLY A 43 12.88 -19.46 -13.51
C GLY A 43 11.81 -18.50 -14.00
N GLY A 44 10.60 -18.55 -13.44
CA GLY A 44 9.54 -17.62 -13.73
C GLY A 44 9.86 -16.21 -13.23
N LEU A 45 9.37 -15.19 -13.93
CA LEU A 45 9.57 -13.80 -13.58
C LEU A 45 8.38 -13.29 -12.76
N VAL A 46 8.60 -13.04 -11.47
CA VAL A 46 7.60 -12.50 -10.55
C VAL A 46 7.77 -10.99 -10.47
N GLY A 47 6.67 -10.25 -10.64
CA GLY A 47 6.56 -8.80 -10.40
C GLY A 47 5.66 -8.53 -9.21
N ALA A 48 5.48 -7.27 -8.86
CA ALA A 48 4.57 -6.81 -7.81
C ALA A 48 3.63 -5.73 -8.34
N GLY A 49 2.35 -5.81 -7.98
CA GLY A 49 1.31 -4.84 -8.31
C GLY A 49 0.05 -5.13 -7.51
N ASP A 50 -0.62 -4.08 -7.04
CA ASP A 50 -1.70 -4.17 -6.06
C ASP A 50 -3.10 -3.84 -6.60
N ASP A 51 -3.21 -3.53 -7.89
CA ASP A 51 -4.48 -3.11 -8.51
C ASP A 51 -5.21 -2.01 -7.71
N ALA A 52 -4.46 -0.97 -7.31
CA ALA A 52 -4.96 0.10 -6.45
C ALA A 52 -6.19 0.79 -7.05
N GLY A 53 -7.18 1.08 -6.18
CA GLY A 53 -8.48 1.64 -6.57
C GLY A 53 -9.57 0.60 -6.71
N PHE A 54 -9.24 -0.67 -6.78
CA PHE A 54 -10.18 -1.76 -6.60
C PHE A 54 -10.47 -1.96 -5.11
N ILE A 55 -11.49 -2.72 -4.77
CA ILE A 55 -12.05 -2.84 -3.41
C ILE A 55 -10.95 -3.00 -2.35
N TYR A 56 -10.97 -2.10 -1.36
CA TYR A 56 -10.03 -2.04 -0.24
C TYR A 56 -8.55 -1.80 -0.59
N GLN A 57 -8.20 -1.62 -1.87
CA GLN A 57 -6.85 -1.26 -2.28
C GLN A 57 -6.69 0.26 -2.34
N ILE A 58 -5.94 0.82 -1.42
CA ILE A 58 -5.75 2.27 -1.29
C ILE A 58 -4.46 2.68 -1.99
N TYR A 59 -4.55 3.68 -2.87
CA TYR A 59 -3.38 4.24 -3.54
C TYR A 59 -2.29 4.63 -2.54
N GLY A 60 -1.05 4.25 -2.82
CA GLY A 60 0.12 4.51 -1.98
C GLY A 60 0.27 3.60 -0.75
N PHE A 61 -0.72 2.73 -0.47
CA PHE A 61 -0.68 1.77 0.63
C PHE A 61 -0.78 0.33 0.15
N GLY A 62 -1.61 0.06 -0.85
CA GLY A 62 -1.86 -1.28 -1.38
C GLY A 62 -0.57 -1.95 -1.84
N LEU A 63 0.29 -1.23 -2.58
CA LEU A 63 1.57 -1.78 -3.04
C LEU A 63 2.46 -2.24 -1.88
N ILE A 64 2.51 -1.50 -0.78
CA ILE A 64 3.34 -1.90 0.37
C ILE A 64 2.77 -3.17 1.01
N ARG A 65 1.46 -3.28 1.10
CA ARG A 65 0.80 -4.52 1.53
C ARG A 65 1.11 -5.69 0.60
N GLU A 66 1.11 -5.47 -0.71
CA GLU A 66 1.52 -6.48 -1.70
C GLU A 66 2.96 -6.96 -1.45
N LEU A 67 3.89 -6.04 -1.15
CA LEU A 67 5.27 -6.40 -0.81
C LEU A 67 5.35 -7.24 0.48
N GLU A 68 4.54 -6.93 1.49
CA GLU A 68 4.42 -7.75 2.70
C GLU A 68 3.91 -9.15 2.39
N LEU A 69 2.93 -9.29 1.48
CA LEU A 69 2.39 -10.58 1.04
C LEU A 69 3.45 -11.40 0.29
N HIS A 70 4.30 -10.78 -0.51
CA HIS A 70 5.45 -11.45 -1.12
C HIS A 70 6.42 -11.98 -0.05
N GLN A 71 6.69 -11.20 0.99
CA GLN A 71 7.52 -11.67 2.11
C GLN A 71 6.85 -12.82 2.87
N GLU A 72 5.55 -12.75 3.09
CA GLU A 72 4.74 -13.82 3.70
C GLU A 72 4.76 -15.09 2.86
N ALA A 73 4.81 -14.97 1.52
CA ALA A 73 5.01 -16.09 0.61
C ALA A 73 6.41 -16.73 0.70
N GLY A 74 7.33 -16.15 1.49
CA GLY A 74 8.67 -16.68 1.77
C GLY A 74 9.78 -16.10 0.91
N PHE A 75 9.56 -14.99 0.23
CA PHE A 75 10.61 -14.26 -0.46
C PHE A 75 11.41 -13.39 0.54
N SER A 76 12.73 -13.33 0.36
CA SER A 76 13.56 -12.44 1.16
C SER A 76 13.28 -10.96 0.82
N PRO A 77 13.47 -10.00 1.75
CA PRO A 77 13.17 -8.59 1.49
C PRO A 77 13.84 -8.03 0.23
N ILE A 78 15.09 -8.42 -0.05
CA ILE A 78 15.79 -7.99 -1.28
C ILE A 78 15.12 -8.53 -2.54
N LYS A 79 14.59 -9.76 -2.50
CA LYS A 79 13.82 -10.32 -3.61
C LYS A 79 12.51 -9.58 -3.82
N VAL A 80 11.81 -9.27 -2.74
CA VAL A 80 10.58 -8.49 -2.79
C VAL A 80 10.82 -7.12 -3.44
N ILE A 81 11.90 -6.42 -3.07
CA ILE A 81 12.29 -5.18 -3.71
C ILE A 81 12.62 -5.37 -5.20
N GLN A 82 13.29 -6.47 -5.56
CA GLN A 82 13.54 -6.80 -6.97
C GLN A 82 12.25 -7.02 -7.76
N HIS A 83 11.23 -7.65 -7.15
CA HIS A 83 9.91 -7.84 -7.78
C HIS A 83 9.27 -6.50 -8.12
N ALA A 84 9.29 -5.55 -7.19
CA ALA A 84 8.69 -4.22 -7.36
C ALA A 84 9.49 -3.29 -8.27
N THR A 85 10.74 -3.60 -8.57
CA THR A 85 11.64 -2.71 -9.32
C THR A 85 12.17 -3.35 -10.60
N GLY A 86 13.30 -4.05 -10.55
CA GLY A 86 13.96 -4.61 -11.71
C GLY A 86 13.13 -5.65 -12.47
N ASN A 87 12.36 -6.48 -11.75
CA ASN A 87 11.49 -7.46 -12.41
C ASN A 87 10.32 -6.78 -13.10
N ASN A 88 9.67 -5.80 -12.44
CA ASN A 88 8.60 -5.01 -13.06
C ASN A 88 9.10 -4.28 -14.31
N ALA A 89 10.30 -3.71 -14.26
CA ALA A 89 10.90 -3.06 -15.42
C ALA A 89 11.07 -4.05 -16.60
N ARG A 90 11.51 -5.29 -16.32
CA ARG A 90 11.60 -6.36 -17.34
C ARG A 90 10.24 -6.77 -17.88
N ILE A 91 9.23 -6.93 -17.01
CA ILE A 91 7.86 -7.27 -17.43
C ILE A 91 7.31 -6.21 -18.38
N LEU A 92 7.64 -4.94 -18.14
CA LEU A 92 7.24 -3.82 -18.99
C LEU A 92 8.12 -3.63 -20.23
N GLY A 93 9.18 -4.42 -20.41
CA GLY A 93 10.17 -4.21 -21.48
C GLY A 93 10.96 -2.91 -21.36
N LYS A 94 11.17 -2.43 -20.13
CA LYS A 94 11.80 -1.14 -19.80
C LYS A 94 13.05 -1.27 -18.92
N GLU A 95 13.64 -2.45 -18.84
CA GLU A 95 14.80 -2.75 -18.00
C GLU A 95 16.07 -1.98 -18.37
N SER A 96 16.11 -1.38 -19.55
CA SER A 96 17.21 -0.48 -19.99
C SER A 96 17.06 0.96 -19.50
N GLU A 97 15.86 1.33 -19.01
CA GLU A 97 15.51 2.69 -18.62
C GLU A 97 15.11 2.82 -17.15
N LEU A 98 14.52 1.75 -16.56
CA LEU A 98 13.84 1.75 -15.28
C LEU A 98 14.31 0.60 -14.38
N GLY A 99 13.88 0.65 -13.11
CA GLY A 99 13.99 -0.44 -12.13
C GLY A 99 15.36 -0.55 -11.45
N ARG A 100 16.26 0.39 -11.67
CA ARG A 100 17.59 0.40 -11.04
C ARG A 100 18.07 1.84 -10.79
N VAL A 101 18.81 2.00 -9.69
CA VAL A 101 19.57 3.23 -9.42
C VAL A 101 20.87 3.14 -10.21
N ARG A 102 20.91 3.74 -11.39
CA ARG A 102 22.04 3.68 -12.31
C ARG A 102 22.12 4.93 -13.16
N ALA A 103 23.34 5.41 -13.45
CA ALA A 103 23.56 6.52 -14.37
C ALA A 103 22.98 6.20 -15.77
N GLY A 104 22.26 7.14 -16.34
CA GLY A 104 21.55 6.97 -17.62
C GLY A 104 20.14 6.39 -17.52
N TYR A 105 19.73 5.94 -16.33
CA TYR A 105 18.33 5.51 -16.08
C TYR A 105 17.48 6.71 -15.69
N ARG A 106 16.15 6.57 -15.84
CA ARG A 106 15.21 7.58 -15.37
C ARG A 106 15.32 7.72 -13.86
N ALA A 107 15.26 8.93 -13.38
CA ALA A 107 15.24 9.23 -11.94
C ALA A 107 13.83 9.02 -11.38
N ASP A 108 13.37 7.77 -11.38
CA ASP A 108 12.16 7.28 -10.69
C ASP A 108 12.63 6.58 -9.41
N LEU A 109 12.70 7.33 -8.30
CA LEU A 109 13.34 6.91 -7.07
C LEU A 109 12.46 7.23 -5.86
N ILE A 110 12.69 6.49 -4.78
CA ILE A 110 12.19 6.86 -3.45
C ILE A 110 13.36 7.01 -2.48
N VAL A 111 13.26 7.97 -1.56
CA VAL A 111 14.13 8.10 -0.40
C VAL A 111 13.30 7.74 0.83
N VAL A 112 13.78 6.77 1.58
CA VAL A 112 13.05 6.16 2.71
C VAL A 112 13.82 6.39 3.99
N ASN A 113 13.14 6.80 5.04
CA ASN A 113 13.71 6.90 6.38
C ASN A 113 13.58 5.54 7.08
N GLY A 114 14.61 4.72 6.96
CA GLY A 114 14.69 3.37 7.53
C GLY A 114 15.25 2.35 6.55
N ASN A 115 15.43 1.12 7.04
CA ASN A 115 15.98 0.02 6.25
C ASN A 115 14.87 -0.96 5.81
N PRO A 116 14.42 -0.93 4.54
CA PRO A 116 13.36 -1.83 4.06
C PRO A 116 13.81 -3.32 4.02
N LEU A 117 15.10 -3.61 4.10
CA LEU A 117 15.58 -4.99 4.21
C LEU A 117 15.34 -5.60 5.60
N GLU A 118 15.18 -4.76 6.61
CA GLU A 118 14.84 -5.17 7.98
C GLU A 118 13.32 -5.17 8.19
N ASN A 119 12.64 -4.15 7.66
CA ASN A 119 11.20 -3.98 7.85
C ASN A 119 10.58 -3.26 6.64
N LEU A 120 9.86 -3.98 5.80
CA LEU A 120 9.17 -3.40 4.63
C LEU A 120 8.14 -2.32 5.00
N LYS A 121 7.63 -2.33 6.24
CA LYS A 121 6.65 -1.33 6.68
C LYS A 121 7.21 0.09 6.74
N VAL A 122 8.54 0.26 6.73
CA VAL A 122 9.15 1.60 6.59
C VAL A 122 8.86 2.25 5.24
N LEU A 123 8.37 1.48 4.26
CA LEU A 123 7.92 1.98 2.96
C LEU A 123 6.52 2.61 2.99
N TYR A 124 5.73 2.42 4.05
CA TYR A 124 4.47 3.14 4.15
C TYR A 124 4.71 4.65 4.20
N PRO A 125 3.90 5.47 3.49
CA PRO A 125 4.05 6.92 3.52
C PRO A 125 3.95 7.52 4.93
N THR A 126 3.24 6.84 5.83
CA THR A 126 3.06 7.23 7.22
C THR A 126 4.12 6.67 8.15
N GLY A 127 5.05 5.84 7.66
CA GLY A 127 5.99 5.10 8.50
C GLY A 127 5.32 4.00 9.32
N VAL A 128 6.02 3.54 10.34
CA VAL A 128 5.61 2.46 11.25
C VAL A 128 5.95 2.80 12.69
N ASP A 129 5.06 2.43 13.60
CA ASP A 129 5.37 2.46 15.04
C ASP A 129 6.04 1.13 15.44
N ASP A 130 7.20 1.23 16.04
CA ASP A 130 8.04 0.12 16.48
C ASP A 130 8.32 0.24 17.99
N ILE A 131 8.77 -0.84 18.61
CA ILE A 131 9.20 -0.83 20.01
C ILE A 131 10.71 -0.98 20.06
N LYS A 132 11.41 0.08 20.49
CA LYS A 132 12.84 0.07 20.74
C LYS A 132 13.11 0.35 22.22
N ASP A 133 13.84 -0.53 22.86
CA ASP A 133 14.15 -0.45 24.28
C ASP A 133 12.91 -0.26 25.18
N GLY A 134 11.82 -0.96 24.86
CA GLY A 134 10.55 -0.91 25.58
C GLY A 134 9.74 0.38 25.37
N LYS A 135 10.12 1.23 24.43
CA LYS A 135 9.41 2.47 24.09
C LYS A 135 8.89 2.44 22.67
N ALA A 136 7.67 2.96 22.48
CA ALA A 136 7.12 3.18 21.15
C ALA A 136 7.95 4.27 20.43
N VAL A 137 8.46 3.93 19.25
CA VAL A 137 9.24 4.83 18.40
C VAL A 137 8.64 4.83 17.01
N HIS A 138 8.25 5.99 16.53
CA HIS A 138 7.83 6.13 15.14
C HIS A 138 9.04 6.15 14.22
N THR A 139 9.07 5.27 13.23
CA THR A 139 10.21 5.10 12.32
C THR A 139 9.73 4.95 10.89
N GLY A 140 10.54 5.38 9.94
CA GLY A 140 10.33 5.16 8.53
C GLY A 140 9.40 6.15 7.88
N GLY A 141 8.87 5.75 6.75
CA GLY A 141 8.12 6.58 5.84
C GLY A 141 8.92 6.99 4.61
N ILE A 142 8.20 7.17 3.51
CA ILE A 142 8.79 7.73 2.28
C ILE A 142 9.00 9.23 2.48
N GLU A 143 10.26 9.65 2.52
CA GLU A 143 10.61 11.06 2.65
C GLU A 143 10.48 11.78 1.30
N TRP A 144 11.02 11.17 0.24
CA TRP A 144 10.91 11.70 -1.11
C TRP A 144 10.47 10.64 -2.09
N THR A 145 9.53 11.01 -2.96
CA THR A 145 9.26 10.31 -4.21
C THR A 145 9.76 11.19 -5.34
N ILE A 146 10.63 10.65 -6.20
CA ILE A 146 11.19 11.36 -7.34
C ILE A 146 10.64 10.69 -8.59
N LYS A 147 9.93 11.43 -9.42
CA LYS A 147 9.36 10.97 -10.69
C LYS A 147 9.91 11.78 -11.84
N ASP A 148 10.58 11.12 -12.78
CA ASP A 148 11.29 11.75 -13.91
C ASP A 148 12.22 12.90 -13.44
N GLY A 149 12.88 12.75 -12.29
CA GLY A 149 13.75 13.75 -11.68
C GLY A 149 13.03 14.84 -10.88
N ILE A 150 11.69 14.86 -10.86
CA ILE A 150 10.91 15.84 -10.10
C ILE A 150 10.69 15.29 -8.67
N PRO A 151 11.18 15.98 -7.62
CA PRO A 151 11.05 15.54 -6.24
C PRO A 151 9.73 15.95 -5.63
N TYR A 152 9.07 15.03 -4.94
CA TYR A 152 7.86 15.23 -4.14
C TYR A 152 8.16 14.86 -2.69
N HIS A 153 8.03 15.80 -1.77
CA HIS A 153 8.29 15.58 -0.35
C HIS A 153 7.07 14.94 0.34
N GLY A 154 7.17 13.66 0.67
CA GLY A 154 6.09 12.86 1.23
C GLY A 154 5.44 13.46 2.48
N PRO A 155 6.19 13.84 3.53
CA PRO A 155 5.62 14.45 4.74
C PRO A 155 4.82 15.74 4.48
N THR A 156 5.24 16.54 3.51
CA THR A 156 4.49 17.76 3.12
C THR A 156 3.16 17.39 2.47
N LEU A 157 3.17 16.48 1.48
CA LEU A 157 1.95 16.01 0.83
C LEU A 157 0.96 15.40 1.83
N MET A 158 1.43 14.57 2.75
CA MET A 158 0.60 13.96 3.78
C MET A 158 -0.03 15.03 4.71
N ARG A 159 0.70 16.07 5.06
CA ARG A 159 0.19 17.19 5.85
C ARG A 159 -0.90 17.97 5.08
N GLU A 160 -0.66 18.26 3.81
CA GLU A 160 -1.62 18.95 2.95
C GLU A 160 -2.92 18.14 2.77
N VAL A 161 -2.83 16.83 2.53
CA VAL A 161 -3.99 15.94 2.47
C VAL A 161 -4.79 15.97 3.77
N LYS A 162 -4.13 15.91 4.93
CA LYS A 162 -4.80 16.02 6.24
C LYS A 162 -5.55 17.35 6.38
N GLN A 163 -4.97 18.46 5.91
CA GLN A 163 -5.62 19.77 5.93
C GLN A 163 -6.85 19.82 5.01
N ILE A 164 -6.75 19.28 3.80
CA ILE A 164 -7.87 19.18 2.84
C ILE A 164 -9.02 18.37 3.45
N VAL A 165 -8.71 17.21 4.04
CA VAL A 165 -9.70 16.33 4.69
C VAL A 165 -10.35 17.03 5.89
N ALA A 166 -9.58 17.71 6.73
CA ALA A 166 -10.11 18.46 7.88
C ALA A 166 -11.07 19.57 7.42
N LYS A 167 -10.70 20.33 6.39
CA LYS A 167 -11.55 21.37 5.81
C LYS A 167 -12.85 20.78 5.25
N ALA A 168 -12.77 19.71 4.47
CA ALA A 168 -13.94 19.05 3.89
C ALA A 168 -14.89 18.49 4.97
N ARG A 169 -14.35 17.95 6.06
CA ARG A 169 -15.17 17.50 7.22
C ARG A 169 -15.89 18.65 7.91
N ALA A 170 -15.20 19.76 8.16
CA ALA A 170 -15.80 20.95 8.76
C ALA A 170 -16.94 21.52 7.88
N GLU A 171 -16.75 21.58 6.57
CA GLU A 171 -17.77 22.04 5.63
C GLU A 171 -19.01 21.13 5.60
N ARG A 172 -18.81 19.79 5.70
CA ARG A 172 -19.92 18.81 5.79
C ARG A 172 -20.69 18.94 7.11
N GLY A 173 -19.99 19.09 8.24
CA GLY A 173 -20.61 19.33 9.55
C GLY A 173 -21.49 20.59 9.55
N ASN A 174 -20.94 21.69 9.03
CA ASN A 174 -21.69 22.95 8.91
C ASN A 174 -22.93 22.86 8.00
N LYS A 175 -22.88 22.01 6.94
CA LYS A 175 -24.04 21.79 6.07
C LYS A 175 -25.11 20.95 6.76
N ALA A 176 -24.72 19.92 7.54
CA ALA A 176 -25.65 19.10 8.31
C ALA A 176 -26.39 19.92 9.37
N ASP A 177 -25.66 20.74 10.13
CA ASP A 177 -26.25 21.65 11.15
C ASP A 177 -27.21 22.68 10.56
N ARG A 178 -26.92 23.18 9.36
CA ARG A 178 -27.82 24.10 8.66
C ARG A 178 -29.09 23.43 8.15
N ALA A 179 -28.97 22.18 7.69
CA ALA A 179 -30.11 21.40 7.22
C ALA A 179 -31.06 21.03 8.36
N ASP A 180 -30.52 20.75 9.55
CA ASP A 180 -31.31 20.40 10.74
C ASP A 180 -32.05 21.60 11.30
N LYS A 181 -31.39 22.77 11.38
CA LYS A 181 -32.02 24.04 11.79
C LYS A 181 -33.11 24.51 10.82
N GLY A 182 -33.04 24.16 9.55
CA GLY A 182 -34.08 24.49 8.57
C GLY A 182 -35.32 23.58 8.64
N ARG A 183 -35.24 22.41 9.30
CA ARG A 183 -36.38 21.51 9.50
C ARG A 183 -37.15 21.75 10.80
N GLY A 184 -36.55 22.39 11.79
CA GLY A 184 -37.17 22.67 13.09
C GLY A 184 -38.02 23.93 13.13
N GLY A 185 -38.21 24.64 12.01
CA GLY A 185 -38.94 25.91 11.91
C GLY A 185 -40.27 25.83 11.14
N ARG A 186 -40.93 24.68 11.13
CA ARG A 186 -42.30 24.55 10.59
C ARG A 186 -43.21 23.86 11.58
#